data_369050ce96d1d018ef9e332e409b00a0
#
_entry.id   369050ce96d1d018ef9e332e409b00a0
#
_cell.length_a   1.000
_cell.length_b   1.000
_cell.length_c   1.000
_cell.angle_alpha   90.00
_cell.angle_beta   90.00
_cell.angle_gamma   90.00
#
_symmetry.space_group_name_H-M   'P 1'
#
loop_
_entity.id
_entity.type
_entity.pdbx_description
1 polymer ?
#
loop_
_entity_poly.entity_id
_entity_poly.type
_entity_poly.pdbx_seq_one_letter_code
_entity_poly.pdbx_strand_id
1 'polypeptide(L)'
;MGIFNNQKNVTNVDSFDCLDENNKPKEFDKDVMDLVFILDKSGSMYDLVDDTIGGFNSYIEKEKGKDEKILVTLVLFDTEYTVLYSRKPIDEVGKLTYEQYFVGGCTALYDAIGRTIVSLDREVNNKVLFVITTDGLENSSRKFSKNQVKELIPGHEWEFLFIGADIDSYAEALTLGIDDDHAANYQRSAHGVSSLFGSVRNYRYRYARDEHTRGGSDWKEDGLD
;
A
#
# COMPACT_ATOMS: atom_id res chain seq x y z
N MET A 1 -35.45 43.30 -17.37
CA MET A 1 -33.97 43.13 -17.16
C MET A 1 -33.79 42.31 -15.90
N GLY A 2 -33.70 41.02 -16.02
CA GLY A 2 -33.53 40.07 -14.90
C GLY A 2 -32.14 39.51 -14.93
N ILE A 3 -31.41 39.72 -13.85
CA ILE A 3 -30.02 39.24 -13.66
C ILE A 3 -30.13 37.83 -13.10
N PHE A 4 -29.78 36.81 -13.90
CA PHE A 4 -29.61 35.44 -13.44
C PHE A 4 -28.30 35.31 -12.69
N ASN A 5 -28.37 35.20 -11.38
CA ASN A 5 -27.23 34.89 -10.53
C ASN A 5 -27.04 33.37 -10.50
N ASN A 6 -26.09 32.86 -11.28
CA ASN A 6 -25.77 31.45 -11.36
C ASN A 6 -24.68 31.13 -10.30
N GLN A 7 -25.14 30.90 -9.06
CA GLN A 7 -24.28 30.32 -8.03
C GLN A 7 -24.10 28.83 -8.36
N LYS A 8 -22.93 28.46 -8.86
CA LYS A 8 -22.48 27.07 -8.90
C LYS A 8 -22.33 26.60 -7.45
N ASN A 9 -23.22 25.72 -7.02
CA ASN A 9 -23.02 24.90 -5.85
C ASN A 9 -21.81 24.02 -6.11
N VAL A 10 -20.66 24.41 -5.55
CA VAL A 10 -19.56 23.48 -5.30
C VAL A 10 -20.06 22.60 -4.16
N THR A 11 -20.48 21.39 -4.50
CA THR A 11 -20.72 20.37 -3.49
C THR A 11 -19.38 20.08 -2.84
N ASN A 12 -19.23 20.50 -1.58
CA ASN A 12 -18.21 19.99 -0.68
C ASN A 12 -18.28 18.46 -0.77
N VAL A 13 -17.18 17.85 -1.19
CA VAL A 13 -16.95 16.44 -0.93
C VAL A 13 -16.69 16.40 0.57
N ASP A 14 -17.73 16.03 1.31
CA ASP A 14 -17.60 15.83 2.76
C ASP A 14 -16.52 14.79 2.97
N SER A 15 -15.49 15.14 3.72
CA SER A 15 -14.52 14.20 4.27
C SER A 15 -15.33 13.08 4.93
N PHE A 16 -15.13 11.85 4.46
CA PHE A 16 -15.76 10.67 5.06
C PHE A 16 -15.11 10.47 6.43
N ASP A 17 -15.66 11.12 7.46
CA ASP A 17 -15.23 10.90 8.83
C ASP A 17 -15.52 9.44 9.20
N CYS A 18 -14.48 8.70 9.58
CA CYS A 18 -14.62 7.37 10.18
C CYS A 18 -15.47 7.50 11.44
N LEU A 19 -16.65 6.90 11.46
CA LEU A 19 -17.56 6.98 12.58
C LEU A 19 -17.44 5.76 13.48
N ASP A 20 -17.53 5.97 14.80
CA ASP A 20 -17.64 4.90 15.79
C ASP A 20 -19.07 4.28 15.78
N GLU A 21 -19.29 3.29 16.63
CA GLU A 21 -20.58 2.64 16.81
C GLU A 21 -21.73 3.59 17.26
N ASN A 22 -21.38 4.79 17.74
CA ASN A 22 -22.30 5.84 18.17
C ASN A 22 -22.44 6.96 17.12
N ASN A 23 -21.93 6.74 15.90
CA ASN A 23 -21.96 7.71 14.79
C ASN A 23 -21.20 9.01 15.10
N LYS A 24 -20.11 8.91 15.89
CA LYS A 24 -19.17 10.00 16.16
C LYS A 24 -17.87 9.78 15.40
N PRO A 25 -17.15 10.84 14.98
CA PRO A 25 -15.84 10.71 14.40
C PRO A 25 -14.92 9.92 15.34
N LYS A 26 -14.26 8.86 14.84
CA LYS A 26 -13.26 8.13 15.62
C LYS A 26 -12.10 9.07 15.91
N GLU A 27 -11.64 9.11 17.16
CA GLU A 27 -10.41 9.82 17.49
C GLU A 27 -9.22 9.16 16.81
N PHE A 28 -8.29 9.98 16.31
CA PHE A 28 -7.05 9.50 15.70
C PHE A 28 -6.20 8.77 16.75
N ASP A 29 -5.94 7.48 16.53
CA ASP A 29 -5.09 6.67 17.41
C ASP A 29 -3.65 6.67 16.89
N LYS A 30 -2.83 7.54 17.46
CA LYS A 30 -1.41 7.69 17.10
C LYS A 30 -0.54 6.50 17.52
N ASP A 31 -1.02 5.66 18.44
CA ASP A 31 -0.29 4.50 18.97
C ASP A 31 -0.53 3.23 18.14
N VAL A 32 -1.44 3.31 17.16
CA VAL A 32 -1.73 2.23 16.21
C VAL A 32 -1.24 2.61 14.82
N MET A 33 -0.66 1.66 14.11
CA MET A 33 -0.31 1.78 12.70
C MET A 33 -0.97 0.67 11.88
N ASP A 34 -1.65 1.04 10.80
CA ASP A 34 -2.06 0.10 9.77
C ASP A 34 -0.92 -0.06 8.75
N LEU A 35 -0.46 -1.29 8.58
CA LEU A 35 0.53 -1.68 7.60
C LEU A 35 -0.16 -2.51 6.51
N VAL A 36 -0.29 -1.92 5.34
CA VAL A 36 -1.01 -2.49 4.21
C VAL A 36 -0.03 -2.97 3.17
N PHE A 37 -0.03 -4.26 2.87
CA PHE A 37 0.73 -4.83 1.76
C PHE A 37 -0.20 -5.19 0.62
N ILE A 38 0.12 -4.71 -0.58
CA ILE A 38 -0.46 -5.12 -1.85
C ILE A 38 0.65 -5.81 -2.63
N LEU A 39 0.63 -7.15 -2.65
CA LEU A 39 1.63 -7.96 -3.29
C LEU A 39 1.11 -8.52 -4.61
N ASP A 40 1.81 -8.20 -5.68
CA ASP A 40 1.58 -8.78 -6.99
C ASP A 40 1.88 -10.29 -6.98
N LYS A 41 0.95 -11.08 -7.50
CA LYS A 41 1.12 -12.50 -7.77
C LYS A 41 0.80 -12.83 -9.24
N SER A 42 0.95 -11.86 -10.14
CA SER A 42 0.81 -12.08 -11.58
C SER A 42 1.87 -13.06 -12.12
N GLY A 43 1.67 -13.53 -13.35
CA GLY A 43 2.51 -14.58 -13.92
C GLY A 43 3.98 -14.25 -14.02
N SER A 44 4.34 -12.95 -14.14
CA SER A 44 5.73 -12.48 -14.17
C SER A 44 6.47 -12.69 -12.84
N MET A 45 5.76 -12.76 -11.71
CA MET A 45 6.33 -13.01 -10.37
C MET A 45 6.84 -14.46 -10.17
N TYR A 46 6.74 -15.35 -11.18
CA TYR A 46 7.05 -16.76 -11.05
C TYR A 46 8.44 -17.05 -10.45
N ASP A 47 9.47 -16.34 -10.92
CA ASP A 47 10.85 -16.51 -10.45
C ASP A 47 11.12 -15.90 -9.07
N LEU A 48 10.17 -15.12 -8.52
CA LEU A 48 10.29 -14.42 -7.24
C LEU A 48 9.40 -15.01 -6.14
N VAL A 49 8.71 -16.12 -6.40
CA VAL A 49 7.76 -16.74 -5.45
C VAL A 49 8.41 -17.03 -4.11
N ASP A 50 9.53 -17.79 -4.14
CA ASP A 50 10.25 -18.19 -2.93
C ASP A 50 10.78 -16.99 -2.14
N ASP A 51 11.32 -16.02 -2.85
CA ASP A 51 11.88 -14.81 -2.26
C ASP A 51 10.78 -13.92 -1.66
N THR A 52 9.66 -13.76 -2.35
CA THR A 52 8.52 -12.96 -1.86
C THR A 52 7.90 -13.58 -0.61
N ILE A 53 7.63 -14.89 -0.63
CA ILE A 53 7.12 -15.61 0.53
C ILE A 53 8.10 -15.53 1.69
N GLY A 54 9.38 -15.80 1.43
CA GLY A 54 10.44 -15.76 2.45
C GLY A 54 10.65 -14.36 3.02
N GLY A 55 10.67 -13.35 2.16
CA GLY A 55 10.84 -11.95 2.53
C GLY A 55 9.69 -11.43 3.39
N PHE A 56 8.45 -11.66 2.95
CA PHE A 56 7.26 -11.29 3.73
C PHE A 56 7.24 -11.99 5.11
N ASN A 57 7.45 -13.31 5.12
CA ASN A 57 7.46 -14.07 6.37
C ASN A 57 8.57 -13.61 7.34
N SER A 58 9.77 -13.36 6.81
CA SER A 58 10.89 -12.82 7.59
C SER A 58 10.58 -11.43 8.14
N TYR A 59 9.93 -10.57 7.34
CA TYR A 59 9.50 -9.25 7.78
C TYR A 59 8.54 -9.36 8.96
N ILE A 60 7.45 -10.12 8.82
CA ILE A 60 6.44 -10.29 9.87
C ILE A 60 7.08 -10.84 11.16
N GLU A 61 7.89 -11.90 11.07
CA GLU A 61 8.53 -12.49 12.27
C GLU A 61 9.48 -11.50 12.99
N LYS A 62 10.15 -10.61 12.25
CA LYS A 62 11.02 -9.58 12.85
C LYS A 62 10.24 -8.44 13.51
N GLU A 63 9.00 -8.26 13.14
CA GLU A 63 8.14 -7.20 13.70
C GLU A 63 7.29 -7.68 14.88
N LYS A 64 7.06 -8.97 15.03
CA LYS A 64 6.32 -9.55 16.17
C LYS A 64 7.02 -9.32 17.51
N GLY A 65 6.23 -9.28 18.59
CA GLY A 65 6.72 -9.15 19.97
C GLY A 65 7.29 -7.78 20.32
N LYS A 66 7.06 -6.76 19.49
CA LYS A 66 7.42 -5.36 19.80
C LYS A 66 6.25 -4.65 20.49
N ASP A 67 6.57 -3.63 21.27
CA ASP A 67 5.55 -2.85 21.99
C ASP A 67 4.69 -1.94 21.08
N GLU A 68 4.85 -2.05 19.76
CA GLU A 68 4.12 -1.27 18.78
C GLU A 68 2.85 -1.98 18.34
N LYS A 69 1.72 -1.29 18.35
CA LYS A 69 0.44 -1.83 17.87
C LYS A 69 0.35 -1.72 16.35
N ILE A 70 0.65 -2.79 15.65
CA ILE A 70 0.58 -2.86 14.18
C ILE A 70 -0.58 -3.75 13.77
N LEU A 71 -1.45 -3.23 12.91
CA LEU A 71 -2.51 -3.97 12.24
C LEU A 71 -2.11 -4.22 10.79
N VAL A 72 -2.07 -5.47 10.38
CA VAL A 72 -1.63 -5.86 9.05
C VAL A 72 -2.83 -6.17 8.15
N THR A 73 -2.88 -5.50 7.02
CA THR A 73 -3.70 -5.89 5.88
C THR A 73 -2.80 -6.46 4.79
N LEU A 74 -3.10 -7.68 4.35
CA LEU A 74 -2.38 -8.33 3.26
C LEU A 74 -3.34 -8.64 2.12
N VAL A 75 -3.10 -8.01 1.00
CA VAL A 75 -3.80 -8.23 -0.26
C VAL A 75 -2.83 -8.86 -1.26
N LEU A 76 -3.27 -9.93 -1.88
CA LEU A 76 -2.62 -10.55 -3.03
C LEU A 76 -3.44 -10.23 -4.28
N PHE A 77 -2.78 -9.85 -5.36
CA PHE A 77 -3.49 -9.55 -6.60
C PHE A 77 -2.76 -10.08 -7.83
N ASP A 78 -3.56 -10.46 -8.79
CA ASP A 78 -3.24 -10.69 -10.20
C ASP A 78 -4.43 -10.15 -11.03
N THR A 79 -5.11 -10.98 -11.82
CA THR A 79 -6.43 -10.68 -12.39
C THR A 79 -7.52 -10.72 -11.30
N GLU A 80 -7.24 -11.42 -10.20
CA GLU A 80 -8.11 -11.53 -9.04
C GLU A 80 -7.56 -10.68 -7.88
N TYR A 81 -8.43 -10.41 -6.91
CA TYR A 81 -8.12 -9.66 -5.70
C TYR A 81 -8.47 -10.49 -4.48
N THR A 82 -7.47 -10.83 -3.69
CA THR A 82 -7.62 -11.69 -2.52
C THR A 82 -7.11 -11.00 -1.28
N VAL A 83 -7.98 -10.77 -0.29
CA VAL A 83 -7.59 -10.28 1.03
C VAL A 83 -7.29 -11.48 1.93
N LEU A 84 -6.03 -11.67 2.31
CA LEU A 84 -5.65 -12.72 3.25
C LEU A 84 -5.81 -12.27 4.70
N TYR A 85 -5.47 -11.04 4.99
CA TYR A 85 -5.63 -10.43 6.30
C TYR A 85 -6.23 -9.04 6.13
N SER A 86 -7.19 -8.66 6.98
CA SER A 86 -7.72 -7.31 7.09
C SER A 86 -7.53 -6.84 8.53
N ARG A 87 -6.67 -5.85 8.72
CA ARG A 87 -6.35 -5.21 10.00
C ARG A 87 -6.08 -6.21 11.13
N LYS A 88 -5.36 -7.28 10.82
CA LYS A 88 -5.03 -8.33 11.77
C LYS A 88 -3.85 -7.90 12.66
N PRO A 89 -3.91 -8.04 13.99
CA PRO A 89 -2.74 -7.78 14.84
C PRO A 89 -1.52 -8.54 14.36
N ILE A 90 -0.37 -7.88 14.27
CA ILE A 90 0.83 -8.44 13.65
C ILE A 90 1.28 -9.75 14.31
N ASP A 91 1.10 -9.89 15.64
CA ASP A 91 1.43 -11.10 16.39
C ASP A 91 0.57 -12.31 16.00
N GLU A 92 -0.60 -12.07 15.43
CA GLU A 92 -1.53 -13.10 14.96
C GLU A 92 -1.40 -13.43 13.47
N VAL A 93 -0.58 -12.65 12.73
CA VAL A 93 -0.35 -12.88 11.30
C VAL A 93 0.39 -14.21 11.11
N GLY A 94 -0.22 -15.12 10.35
CA GLY A 94 0.38 -16.41 9.99
C GLY A 94 1.41 -16.26 8.87
N LYS A 95 2.13 -17.34 8.59
CA LYS A 95 3.04 -17.39 7.45
C LYS A 95 2.27 -17.41 6.14
N LEU A 96 2.73 -16.62 5.18
CA LEU A 96 2.32 -16.74 3.79
C LEU A 96 2.86 -18.06 3.23
N THR A 97 2.00 -18.83 2.55
CA THR A 97 2.32 -20.15 2.01
C THR A 97 2.26 -20.17 0.47
N TYR A 98 2.85 -21.18 -0.14
CA TYR A 98 2.79 -21.38 -1.61
C TYR A 98 1.36 -21.58 -2.13
N GLU A 99 0.48 -22.19 -1.31
CA GLU A 99 -0.93 -22.34 -1.69
C GLU A 99 -1.67 -21.02 -1.74
N GLN A 100 -1.30 -20.09 -0.86
CA GLN A 100 -1.89 -18.72 -0.82
C GLN A 100 -1.28 -17.82 -1.89
N TYR A 101 0.05 -17.88 -2.06
CA TYR A 101 0.78 -17.09 -3.05
C TYR A 101 1.03 -17.90 -4.32
N PHE A 102 -0.03 -18.35 -4.94
CA PHE A 102 0.03 -19.04 -6.22
C PHE A 102 -0.01 -18.00 -7.35
N VAL A 103 1.08 -17.91 -8.12
CA VAL A 103 1.24 -16.91 -9.17
C VAL A 103 0.56 -17.32 -10.46
N GLY A 104 -0.02 -16.32 -11.16
CA GLY A 104 -0.69 -16.50 -12.43
C GLY A 104 -1.44 -15.25 -12.87
N GLY A 105 -2.15 -15.34 -13.99
CA GLY A 105 -2.98 -14.23 -14.48
C GLY A 105 -2.19 -12.98 -14.92
N CYS A 106 -2.92 -11.89 -15.04
CA CYS A 106 -2.44 -10.57 -15.45
C CYS A 106 -2.42 -9.60 -14.26
N THR A 107 -1.92 -8.38 -14.46
CA THR A 107 -1.71 -7.40 -13.39
C THR A 107 -2.87 -6.41 -13.33
N ALA A 108 -3.83 -6.59 -12.41
CA ALA A 108 -4.93 -5.66 -12.15
C ALA A 108 -4.59 -4.70 -10.99
N LEU A 109 -3.54 -3.90 -11.19
CA LEU A 109 -2.93 -3.05 -10.17
C LEU A 109 -3.90 -1.97 -9.65
N TYR A 110 -4.59 -1.26 -10.57
CA TYR A 110 -5.50 -0.19 -10.16
C TYR A 110 -6.71 -0.72 -9.40
N ASP A 111 -7.21 -1.90 -9.77
CA ASP A 111 -8.28 -2.57 -9.03
C ASP A 111 -7.82 -2.95 -7.61
N ALA A 112 -6.59 -3.44 -7.47
CA ALA A 112 -6.03 -3.80 -6.17
C ALA A 112 -5.88 -2.58 -5.25
N ILE A 113 -5.27 -1.51 -5.74
CA ILE A 113 -5.06 -0.27 -4.98
C ILE A 113 -6.41 0.35 -4.62
N GLY A 114 -7.26 0.63 -5.62
CA GLY A 114 -8.53 1.34 -5.40
C GLY A 114 -9.48 0.59 -4.47
N ARG A 115 -9.61 -0.73 -4.63
CA ARG A 115 -10.45 -1.55 -3.73
C ARG A 115 -9.95 -1.54 -2.31
N THR A 116 -8.64 -1.62 -2.11
CA THR A 116 -8.06 -1.64 -0.76
C THR A 116 -8.22 -0.28 -0.08
N ILE A 117 -7.97 0.83 -0.78
CA ILE A 117 -8.19 2.17 -0.24
C ILE A 117 -9.66 2.32 0.20
N VAL A 118 -10.62 2.05 -0.70
CA VAL A 118 -12.05 2.20 -0.40
C VAL A 118 -12.51 1.29 0.74
N SER A 119 -11.92 0.09 0.89
CA SER A 119 -12.29 -0.80 1.99
C SER A 119 -11.78 -0.32 3.34
N LEU A 120 -10.60 0.32 3.38
CA LEU A 120 -9.97 0.79 4.61
C LEU A 120 -10.44 2.19 5.03
N ASP A 121 -10.84 3.03 4.09
CA ASP A 121 -11.21 4.43 4.31
C ASP A 121 -12.21 4.64 5.46
N ARG A 122 -13.16 3.71 5.62
CA ARG A 122 -14.18 3.76 6.68
C ARG A 122 -13.73 3.17 8.01
N GLU A 123 -12.65 2.40 8.02
CA GLU A 123 -12.24 1.61 9.18
C GLU A 123 -11.04 2.21 9.90
N VAL A 124 -10.24 3.00 9.17
CA VAL A 124 -8.93 3.46 9.62
C VAL A 124 -8.98 4.92 10.04
N ASN A 125 -8.52 5.18 11.26
CA ASN A 125 -8.31 6.54 11.78
C ASN A 125 -6.99 6.60 12.58
N ASN A 126 -5.91 6.19 11.96
CA ASN A 126 -4.57 6.13 12.53
C ASN A 126 -3.54 6.20 11.40
N LYS A 127 -2.25 6.17 11.73
CA LYS A 127 -1.19 6.14 10.72
C LYS A 127 -1.32 4.93 9.80
N VAL A 128 -1.20 5.13 8.50
CA VAL A 128 -1.23 4.07 7.49
C VAL A 128 0.03 4.12 6.65
N LEU A 129 0.71 2.99 6.54
CA LEU A 129 1.74 2.76 5.55
C LEU A 129 1.24 1.75 4.53
N PHE A 130 1.06 2.20 3.30
CA PHE A 130 0.52 1.43 2.19
C PHE A 130 1.66 1.05 1.24
N VAL A 131 1.99 -0.23 1.17
CA VAL A 131 3.12 -0.75 0.40
C VAL A 131 2.61 -1.50 -0.82
N ILE A 132 2.94 -1.01 -2.00
CA ILE A 132 2.58 -1.57 -3.30
C ILE A 132 3.84 -2.21 -3.89
N THR A 133 3.78 -3.51 -4.19
CA THR A 133 4.87 -4.21 -4.87
C THR A 133 4.37 -4.88 -6.14
N THR A 134 5.08 -4.67 -7.24
CA THR A 134 4.76 -5.25 -8.54
C THR A 134 6.02 -5.42 -9.39
N ASP A 135 5.99 -6.34 -10.34
CA ASP A 135 7.03 -6.49 -11.37
C ASP A 135 6.48 -6.27 -12.80
N GLY A 136 5.25 -5.78 -12.88
CA GLY A 136 4.55 -5.56 -14.14
C GLY A 136 3.75 -4.26 -14.16
N LEU A 137 3.54 -3.76 -15.37
CA LEU A 137 2.62 -2.65 -15.59
C LEU A 137 1.18 -3.12 -15.55
N GLU A 138 0.29 -2.22 -15.12
CA GLU A 138 -1.17 -2.39 -15.19
C GLU A 138 -1.63 -2.85 -16.57
N ASN A 139 -2.40 -3.92 -16.63
CA ASN A 139 -2.89 -4.45 -17.91
C ASN A 139 -4.27 -5.13 -17.86
N SER A 140 -4.92 -5.22 -16.69
CA SER A 140 -6.16 -5.99 -16.57
C SER A 140 -7.22 -5.44 -15.61
N SER A 141 -7.03 -4.28 -15.01
CA SER A 141 -8.03 -3.62 -14.17
C SER A 141 -9.32 -3.31 -14.92
N ARG A 142 -10.46 -3.47 -14.25
CA ARG A 142 -11.80 -3.27 -14.82
C ARG A 142 -12.72 -2.41 -13.95
N LYS A 143 -12.39 -2.24 -12.67
CA LYS A 143 -13.23 -1.52 -11.69
C LYS A 143 -12.72 -0.12 -11.42
N PHE A 144 -11.41 0.05 -11.41
CA PHE A 144 -10.74 1.32 -11.20
C PHE A 144 -9.87 1.68 -12.39
N SER A 145 -10.00 2.91 -12.85
CA SER A 145 -9.09 3.51 -13.82
C SER A 145 -7.91 4.18 -13.11
N LYS A 146 -6.83 4.44 -13.84
CA LYS A 146 -5.69 5.22 -13.35
C LYS A 146 -6.11 6.54 -12.69
N ASN A 147 -7.02 7.28 -13.33
CA ASN A 147 -7.47 8.58 -12.84
C ASN A 147 -8.19 8.47 -11.49
N GLN A 148 -9.03 7.44 -11.30
CA GLN A 148 -9.70 7.21 -10.02
C GLN A 148 -8.71 6.89 -8.91
N VAL A 149 -7.69 6.05 -9.17
CA VAL A 149 -6.63 5.77 -8.20
C VAL A 149 -5.82 7.03 -7.88
N LYS A 150 -5.48 7.81 -8.91
CA LYS A 150 -4.78 9.10 -8.77
C LYS A 150 -5.56 10.13 -7.93
N GLU A 151 -6.88 10.07 -7.94
CA GLU A 151 -7.72 10.93 -7.10
C GLU A 151 -7.82 10.41 -5.66
N LEU A 152 -7.79 9.08 -5.47
CA LEU A 152 -7.89 8.47 -4.14
C LEU A 152 -6.63 8.68 -3.30
N ILE A 153 -5.43 8.47 -3.86
CA ILE A 153 -4.16 8.49 -3.11
C ILE A 153 -3.96 9.82 -2.37
N PRO A 154 -3.98 11.00 -3.03
CA PRO A 154 -3.75 12.27 -2.33
C PRO A 154 -4.93 12.70 -1.45
N GLY A 155 -6.06 12.03 -1.52
CA GLY A 155 -7.22 12.26 -0.66
C GLY A 155 -7.04 11.76 0.78
N HIS A 156 -5.96 11.02 1.06
CA HIS A 156 -5.66 10.43 2.36
C HIS A 156 -4.35 10.98 2.93
N GLU A 157 -4.30 11.16 4.24
CA GLU A 157 -3.06 11.43 4.98
C GLU A 157 -2.26 10.15 5.24
N TRP A 158 -2.27 9.21 4.29
CA TRP A 158 -1.58 7.93 4.35
C TRP A 158 -0.25 8.03 3.60
N GLU A 159 0.72 7.25 4.04
CA GLU A 159 1.98 7.11 3.31
C GLU A 159 1.89 5.94 2.33
N PHE A 160 2.31 6.18 1.09
CA PHE A 160 2.28 5.19 0.02
C PHE A 160 3.68 4.93 -0.48
N LEU A 161 4.14 3.68 -0.44
CA LEU A 161 5.38 3.25 -1.07
C LEU A 161 5.06 2.43 -2.33
N PHE A 162 5.69 2.77 -3.43
CA PHE A 162 5.60 2.04 -4.68
C PHE A 162 6.96 1.43 -5.03
N ILE A 163 7.07 0.10 -4.97
CA ILE A 163 8.34 -0.61 -5.14
C ILE A 163 8.18 -1.63 -6.25
N GLY A 164 8.81 -1.39 -7.39
CA GLY A 164 8.69 -2.22 -8.58
C GLY A 164 9.98 -2.93 -8.97
N ALA A 165 9.84 -3.97 -9.78
CA ALA A 165 10.94 -4.60 -10.48
C ALA A 165 10.69 -4.59 -11.98
N ASP A 166 11.75 -4.47 -12.80
CA ASP A 166 11.68 -4.49 -14.27
C ASP A 166 10.70 -3.46 -14.89
N ILE A 167 10.32 -2.43 -14.13
CA ILE A 167 9.47 -1.33 -14.57
C ILE A 167 10.10 0.00 -14.16
N ASP A 168 9.66 1.09 -14.76
CA ASP A 168 9.98 2.43 -14.27
C ASP A 168 9.03 2.78 -13.12
N SER A 169 9.41 2.35 -11.90
CA SER A 169 8.60 2.54 -10.69
C SER A 169 8.37 4.01 -10.36
N TYR A 170 9.33 4.87 -10.66
CA TYR A 170 9.22 6.32 -10.44
C TYR A 170 8.18 6.94 -11.36
N ALA A 171 8.24 6.61 -12.66
CA ALA A 171 7.26 7.09 -13.63
C ALA A 171 5.86 6.58 -13.30
N GLU A 172 5.71 5.30 -12.93
CA GLU A 172 4.38 4.74 -12.61
C GLU A 172 3.84 5.35 -11.30
N ALA A 173 4.64 5.45 -10.24
CA ALA A 173 4.29 6.09 -8.97
C ALA A 173 3.78 7.53 -9.18
N LEU A 174 4.55 8.33 -9.92
CA LEU A 174 4.18 9.73 -10.23
C LEU A 174 2.85 9.84 -10.99
N THR A 175 2.57 8.89 -11.90
CA THR A 175 1.27 8.88 -12.61
C THR A 175 0.09 8.59 -11.68
N LEU A 176 0.33 7.94 -10.53
CA LEU A 176 -0.67 7.64 -9.50
C LEU A 176 -0.74 8.72 -8.41
N GLY A 177 0.14 9.73 -8.46
CA GLY A 177 0.19 10.80 -7.46
C GLY A 177 1.05 10.45 -6.23
N ILE A 178 1.93 9.46 -6.36
CA ILE A 178 2.94 9.10 -5.36
C ILE A 178 4.25 9.80 -5.76
N ASP A 179 4.84 10.54 -4.84
CA ASP A 179 6.08 11.27 -5.08
C ASP A 179 7.27 10.32 -5.30
N ASP A 180 8.30 10.77 -5.99
CA ASP A 180 9.45 9.95 -6.38
C ASP A 180 10.32 9.49 -5.19
N ASP A 181 10.33 10.24 -4.09
CA ASP A 181 10.99 9.83 -2.85
C ASP A 181 10.29 8.64 -2.13
N HIS A 182 9.07 8.31 -2.55
CA HIS A 182 8.29 7.16 -2.11
C HIS A 182 8.28 6.00 -3.12
N ALA A 183 9.06 6.11 -4.18
CA ALA A 183 9.21 5.08 -5.19
C ALA A 183 10.61 4.46 -5.16
N ALA A 184 10.71 3.19 -5.50
CA ALA A 184 11.99 2.51 -5.67
C ALA A 184 11.88 1.36 -6.66
N ASN A 185 13.02 1.01 -7.28
CA ASN A 185 13.16 -0.23 -8.02
C ASN A 185 13.94 -1.25 -7.19
N TYR A 186 13.54 -2.50 -7.22
CA TYR A 186 14.32 -3.59 -6.66
C TYR A 186 14.81 -4.54 -7.76
N GLN A 187 15.98 -5.13 -7.53
CA GLN A 187 16.52 -6.14 -8.43
C GLN A 187 15.73 -7.45 -8.31
N ARG A 188 15.43 -8.12 -9.43
CA ARG A 188 14.80 -9.46 -9.44
C ARG A 188 15.74 -10.52 -8.90
N SER A 189 15.92 -10.55 -7.61
CA SER A 189 16.81 -11.49 -6.91
C SER A 189 16.40 -11.61 -5.45
N ALA A 190 16.85 -12.68 -4.79
CA ALA A 190 16.67 -12.85 -3.35
C ALA A 190 17.21 -11.66 -2.55
N HIS A 191 18.31 -11.07 -2.98
CA HIS A 191 18.87 -9.87 -2.35
C HIS A 191 17.93 -8.67 -2.52
N GLY A 192 17.46 -8.38 -3.74
CA GLY A 192 16.55 -7.27 -4.00
C GLY A 192 15.25 -7.39 -3.24
N VAL A 193 14.64 -8.58 -3.18
CA VAL A 193 13.42 -8.81 -2.36
C VAL A 193 13.71 -8.64 -0.87
N SER A 194 14.86 -9.11 -0.38
CA SER A 194 15.26 -8.87 1.03
C SER A 194 15.40 -7.38 1.32
N SER A 195 16.03 -6.63 0.42
CA SER A 195 16.22 -5.18 0.53
C SER A 195 14.90 -4.42 0.45
N LEU A 196 13.94 -4.88 -0.37
CA LEU A 196 12.58 -4.34 -0.40
C LEU A 196 11.96 -4.36 1.00
N PHE A 197 11.89 -5.54 1.63
CA PHE A 197 11.29 -5.67 2.95
C PHE A 197 12.10 -4.97 4.05
N GLY A 198 13.42 -4.90 3.93
CA GLY A 198 14.30 -4.11 4.80
C GLY A 198 14.00 -2.62 4.70
N SER A 199 13.87 -2.11 3.49
CA SER A 199 13.54 -0.72 3.20
C SER A 199 12.15 -0.34 3.71
N VAL A 200 11.14 -1.18 3.51
CA VAL A 200 9.80 -0.98 4.09
C VAL A 200 9.89 -0.88 5.61
N ARG A 201 10.70 -1.72 6.27
CA ARG A 201 10.91 -1.66 7.72
C ARG A 201 11.56 -0.34 8.14
N ASN A 202 12.58 0.11 7.44
CA ASN A 202 13.27 1.38 7.71
C ASN A 202 12.29 2.56 7.57
N TYR A 203 11.51 2.59 6.49
CA TYR A 203 10.48 3.62 6.30
C TYR A 203 9.46 3.62 7.43
N ARG A 204 8.91 2.45 7.76
CA ARG A 204 7.93 2.30 8.83
C ARG A 204 8.42 2.84 10.17
N TYR A 205 9.67 2.53 10.55
CA TYR A 205 10.24 3.04 11.81
C TYR A 205 10.35 4.56 11.84
N ARG A 206 10.74 5.16 10.74
CA ARG A 206 10.83 6.63 10.63
C ARG A 206 9.45 7.26 10.66
N TYR A 207 8.51 6.69 9.93
CA TYR A 207 7.12 7.16 9.91
C TYR A 207 6.45 7.04 11.30
N ALA A 208 6.66 5.96 12.03
CA ALA A 208 6.13 5.78 13.36
C ALA A 208 6.59 6.88 14.34
N ARG A 209 7.82 7.40 14.16
CA ARG A 209 8.43 8.44 15.00
C ARG A 209 8.25 9.85 14.49
N ASP A 210 7.48 10.06 13.45
CA ASP A 210 7.38 11.36 12.75
C ASP A 210 8.73 11.91 12.25
N GLU A 211 9.72 11.01 12.04
CA GLU A 211 11.08 11.35 11.57
C GLU A 211 11.18 11.40 10.05
N HIS A 212 10.08 11.22 9.32
CA HIS A 212 10.09 11.30 7.87
C HIS A 212 10.17 12.76 7.44
N THR A 213 11.34 13.15 7.03
CA THR A 213 11.50 14.41 6.32
C THR A 213 11.08 14.22 4.87
N ARG A 214 10.21 15.07 4.34
CA ARG A 214 9.90 15.14 2.91
C ARG A 214 11.23 15.24 2.14
N GLY A 215 11.45 14.29 1.22
CA GLY A 215 12.54 14.35 0.25
C GLY A 215 13.82 13.60 0.63
N GLY A 216 13.73 12.44 1.32
CA GLY A 216 14.90 11.61 1.58
C GLY A 216 14.73 10.16 1.14
N SER A 217 15.67 9.65 0.32
CA SER A 217 15.76 8.22 -0.05
C SER A 217 16.46 7.35 1.03
N ASP A 218 16.69 7.89 2.22
CA ASP A 218 17.45 7.24 3.31
C ASP A 218 16.78 5.97 3.87
N TRP A 219 15.57 5.65 3.44
CA TRP A 219 14.87 4.42 3.81
C TRP A 219 15.28 3.22 2.95
N LYS A 220 15.88 3.47 1.78
CA LYS A 220 16.26 2.43 0.84
C LYS A 220 17.53 1.70 1.32
N GLU A 221 17.50 0.36 1.27
CA GLU A 221 18.68 -0.48 1.49
C GLU A 221 19.42 -0.73 0.17
N ASP A 222 20.66 -1.24 0.25
CA ASP A 222 21.41 -1.72 -0.91
C ASP A 222 20.57 -2.73 -1.70
N GLY A 223 20.42 -2.51 -3.01
CA GLY A 223 19.56 -3.32 -3.89
C GLY A 223 18.23 -2.68 -4.22
N LEU A 224 17.93 -1.49 -3.68
CA LEU A 224 16.92 -0.57 -4.15
C LEU A 224 17.58 0.68 -4.73
N ASP A 225 17.11 1.12 -5.89
CA ASP A 225 17.51 2.36 -6.56
C ASP A 225 16.29 3.24 -6.89
#